data_f6482f99281e6e59b5d12bde0a3f0acf
#
_entry.id   f6482f99281e6e59b5d12bde0a3f0acf
#
_cell.length_a   1.000
_cell.length_b   1.000
_cell.length_c   1.000
_cell.angle_alpha   90.00
_cell.angle_beta   90.00
_cell.angle_gamma   90.00
#
_symmetry.space_group_name_H-M   'P 1'
#
loop_
_entity.id
_entity.type
_entity.pdbx_description
1 polymer ?
#
loop_
_entity_poly.entity_id
_entity_poly.type
_entity_poly.pdbx_seq_one_letter_code
_entity_poly.pdbx_strand_id
1 'polypeptide(L)'
;MREATLTQANMRTRFLTRRKLLFGTAGAGFFATLGMRPSDESGPSDEYFDSIRSALHQSGISTPTLVIDKDRLASNVDILMSHLPKNMEYRVVAKSLPSIELIDFVSNRAETNRVMTFNLEMLRELGNTSYEQLLGKPLPVSVAKAYLTSVLEGKRIDQIQWLIDSQKRLAEYAMLATSLDQVLRINLEIDVG
;
A
#
# COMPACT_ATOMS: atom_id res chain seq x y z
N MET A 1 69.87 -1.44 -63.37
CA MET A 1 69.73 -2.38 -62.29
C MET A 1 69.60 -1.55 -60.98
N ARG A 2 68.44 -1.40 -60.44
CA ARG A 2 68.22 -0.78 -59.11
C ARG A 2 67.28 -1.69 -58.29
N GLU A 3 67.82 -2.27 -57.29
CA GLU A 3 67.07 -3.06 -56.32
C GLU A 3 66.16 -2.20 -55.49
N ALA A 4 64.90 -2.60 -55.36
CA ALA A 4 63.93 -1.97 -54.49
C ALA A 4 63.86 -2.74 -53.19
N THR A 5 64.27 -2.10 -52.09
CA THR A 5 64.21 -2.62 -50.72
C THR A 5 62.82 -2.41 -50.18
N LEU A 6 62.10 -3.53 -49.93
CA LEU A 6 60.77 -3.48 -49.22
C LEU A 6 60.98 -3.42 -47.74
N THR A 7 60.59 -2.30 -47.15
CA THR A 7 60.51 -2.11 -45.66
C THR A 7 59.25 -2.74 -45.13
N GLN A 8 59.36 -3.84 -44.36
CA GLN A 8 58.23 -4.43 -43.62
C GLN A 8 57.86 -3.54 -42.48
N ALA A 9 56.68 -2.94 -42.58
CA ALA A 9 56.05 -2.25 -41.44
C ALA A 9 55.46 -3.28 -40.45
N ASN A 10 56.05 -3.37 -39.28
CA ASN A 10 55.67 -4.27 -38.19
C ASN A 10 54.43 -3.73 -37.47
N MET A 11 53.26 -4.14 -37.92
CA MET A 11 51.98 -3.74 -37.31
C MET A 11 51.72 -4.61 -36.06
N ARG A 12 52.17 -4.15 -34.90
CA ARG A 12 51.84 -4.76 -33.62
C ARG A 12 50.36 -4.52 -33.32
N THR A 13 49.52 -5.47 -33.66
CA THR A 13 48.12 -5.54 -33.14
C THR A 13 48.15 -5.75 -31.62
N ARG A 14 47.87 -4.70 -30.87
CA ARG A 14 47.65 -4.77 -29.41
C ARG A 14 46.32 -5.47 -29.16
N PHE A 15 46.34 -6.76 -28.92
CA PHE A 15 45.17 -7.47 -28.43
C PHE A 15 44.80 -6.95 -27.04
N LEU A 16 43.64 -6.28 -26.93
CA LEU A 16 43.03 -5.93 -25.66
C LEU A 16 42.65 -7.23 -24.93
N THR A 17 43.35 -7.55 -23.85
CA THR A 17 43.04 -8.71 -23.02
C THR A 17 41.65 -8.56 -22.43
N ARG A 18 40.82 -9.65 -22.39
CA ARG A 18 39.47 -9.69 -21.82
C ARG A 18 39.37 -9.03 -20.44
N ARG A 19 40.43 -9.10 -19.65
CA ARG A 19 40.54 -8.43 -18.36
C ARG A 19 40.51 -6.91 -18.43
N LYS A 20 41.18 -6.30 -19.41
CA LYS A 20 41.18 -4.85 -19.62
C LYS A 20 39.82 -4.35 -20.15
N LEU A 21 39.13 -5.15 -20.94
CA LEU A 21 37.78 -4.85 -21.40
C LEU A 21 36.79 -4.87 -20.26
N LEU A 22 36.85 -5.89 -19.35
CA LEU A 22 35.97 -5.99 -18.16
C LEU A 22 36.18 -4.86 -17.17
N PHE A 23 37.44 -4.45 -16.94
CA PHE A 23 37.69 -3.31 -16.04
C PHE A 23 37.30 -1.97 -16.69
N GLY A 24 37.40 -1.82 -17.97
CA GLY A 24 36.97 -0.63 -18.70
C GLY A 24 35.44 -0.47 -18.70
N THR A 25 34.69 -1.55 -18.93
CA THR A 25 33.21 -1.53 -18.92
C THR A 25 32.64 -1.39 -17.52
N ALA A 26 33.26 -2.03 -16.49
CA ALA A 26 32.84 -1.85 -15.08
C ALA A 26 33.08 -0.44 -14.58
N GLY A 27 34.23 0.16 -14.94
CA GLY A 27 34.52 1.57 -14.61
C GLY A 27 33.55 2.54 -15.29
N ALA A 28 33.31 2.39 -16.58
CA ALA A 28 32.37 3.24 -17.31
C ALA A 28 30.92 3.09 -16.79
N GLY A 29 30.48 1.88 -16.43
CA GLY A 29 29.19 1.63 -15.81
C GLY A 29 29.05 2.29 -14.45
N PHE A 30 30.08 2.25 -13.61
CA PHE A 30 30.10 2.89 -12.29
C PHE A 30 30.05 4.41 -12.39
N PHE A 31 30.79 5.02 -13.30
CA PHE A 31 30.73 6.48 -13.53
C PHE A 31 29.41 6.92 -14.15
N ALA A 32 28.79 6.12 -15.03
CA ALA A 32 27.49 6.42 -15.60
C ALA A 32 26.37 6.38 -14.53
N THR A 33 26.42 5.44 -13.60
CA THR A 33 25.45 5.36 -12.48
C THR A 33 25.63 6.49 -11.45
N LEU A 34 26.87 6.98 -11.26
CA LEU A 34 27.12 8.15 -10.41
C LEU A 34 26.63 9.46 -11.06
N GLY A 35 26.76 9.58 -12.40
CA GLY A 35 26.25 10.73 -13.15
C GLY A 35 24.73 10.74 -13.34
N MET A 36 24.07 9.61 -13.17
CA MET A 36 22.60 9.49 -13.20
C MET A 36 21.94 9.60 -11.82
N ARG A 37 22.71 9.84 -10.76
CA ARG A 37 22.14 10.14 -9.47
C ARG A 37 21.33 11.44 -9.59
N PRO A 38 20.02 11.42 -9.27
CA PRO A 38 19.28 12.67 -9.19
C PRO A 38 20.04 13.61 -8.24
N SER A 39 20.21 14.85 -8.64
CA SER A 39 20.79 15.85 -7.74
C SER A 39 19.95 15.88 -6.47
N ASP A 40 20.57 15.71 -5.30
CA ASP A 40 19.93 15.92 -3.99
C ASP A 40 19.66 17.44 -3.74
N GLU A 41 19.75 18.25 -4.77
CA GLU A 41 19.29 19.63 -4.70
C GLU A 41 17.77 19.60 -4.55
N SER A 42 17.31 19.64 -3.31
CA SER A 42 15.94 19.97 -3.01
C SER A 42 15.65 21.30 -3.71
N GLY A 43 14.74 21.30 -4.68
CA GLY A 43 14.25 22.55 -5.29
C GLY A 43 13.79 23.52 -4.21
N PRO A 44 13.58 24.80 -4.55
CA PRO A 44 13.10 25.78 -3.60
C PRO A 44 11.86 25.21 -2.90
N SER A 45 11.86 25.29 -1.57
CA SER A 45 10.75 24.81 -0.74
C SER A 45 9.51 25.60 -1.13
N ASP A 46 8.42 24.90 -1.40
CA ASP A 46 7.11 25.51 -1.63
C ASP A 46 6.65 26.17 -0.31
N GLU A 47 6.05 27.35 -0.37
CA GLU A 47 5.49 28.08 0.78
C GLU A 47 4.60 27.19 1.67
N TYR A 48 3.88 26.28 1.05
CA TYR A 48 3.06 25.29 1.74
C TYR A 48 3.90 24.38 2.67
N PHE A 49 4.99 23.81 2.17
CA PHE A 49 5.86 22.96 2.99
C PHE A 49 6.64 23.76 4.03
N ASP A 50 6.97 25.03 3.75
CA ASP A 50 7.60 25.92 4.73
C ASP A 50 6.63 26.26 5.87
N SER A 51 5.35 26.43 5.59
CA SER A 51 4.32 26.63 6.60
C SER A 51 4.17 25.41 7.53
N ILE A 52 4.15 24.19 6.97
CA ILE A 52 4.11 22.93 7.74
C ILE A 52 5.36 22.79 8.61
N ARG A 53 6.55 23.04 8.04
CA ARG A 53 7.82 22.98 8.79
C ARG A 53 7.81 23.96 9.96
N SER A 54 7.34 25.17 9.73
CA SER A 54 7.25 26.21 10.75
C SER A 54 6.26 25.80 11.86
N ALA A 55 5.12 25.25 11.51
CA ALA A 55 4.13 24.75 12.47
C ALA A 55 4.68 23.60 13.33
N LEU A 56 5.38 22.63 12.72
CA LEU A 56 6.04 21.54 13.44
C LEU A 56 7.10 22.04 14.41
N HIS A 57 7.93 23.00 13.97
CA HIS A 57 8.95 23.60 14.81
C HIS A 57 8.35 24.36 15.98
N GLN A 58 7.31 25.18 15.77
CA GLN A 58 6.59 25.88 16.82
C GLN A 58 5.92 24.94 17.83
N SER A 59 5.48 23.76 17.35
CA SER A 59 4.90 22.70 18.19
C SER A 59 5.95 21.86 18.92
N GLY A 60 7.24 22.13 18.76
CA GLY A 60 8.33 21.39 19.39
C GLY A 60 8.50 19.97 18.87
N ILE A 61 7.96 19.65 17.69
CA ILE A 61 8.05 18.30 17.08
C ILE A 61 9.37 18.24 16.32
N SER A 62 10.29 17.42 16.83
CA SER A 62 11.65 17.26 16.29
C SER A 62 11.94 15.84 15.76
N THR A 63 10.96 14.94 15.83
CA THR A 63 11.08 13.55 15.32
C THR A 63 10.39 13.40 13.97
N PRO A 64 10.77 12.42 13.14
CA PRO A 64 10.05 12.10 11.92
C PRO A 64 8.57 11.86 12.23
N THR A 65 7.70 12.64 11.61
CA THR A 65 6.26 12.65 11.93
C THR A 65 5.45 12.63 10.64
N LEU A 66 4.40 11.80 10.63
CA LEU A 66 3.40 11.82 9.57
C LEU A 66 2.44 13.00 9.83
N VAL A 67 2.35 13.90 8.87
CA VAL A 67 1.46 15.07 8.93
C VAL A 67 0.29 14.86 7.98
N ILE A 68 -0.92 15.06 8.49
CA ILE A 68 -2.15 15.03 7.70
C ILE A 68 -2.72 16.45 7.61
N ASP A 69 -2.78 16.97 6.40
CA ASP A 69 -3.50 18.21 6.12
C ASP A 69 -5.00 17.90 5.98
N LYS A 70 -5.77 18.29 6.96
CA LYS A 70 -7.21 17.99 7.02
C LYS A 70 -8.02 18.70 5.94
N ASP A 71 -7.63 19.90 5.54
CA ASP A 71 -8.35 20.66 4.52
C ASP A 71 -8.14 20.05 3.13
N ARG A 72 -6.90 19.65 2.82
CA ARG A 72 -6.60 18.92 1.60
C ARG A 72 -7.24 17.53 1.58
N LEU A 73 -7.25 16.84 2.72
CA LEU A 73 -7.93 15.55 2.84
C LEU A 73 -9.43 15.70 2.60
N ALA A 74 -10.08 16.69 3.21
CA ALA A 74 -11.49 16.97 3.00
C ALA A 74 -11.80 17.26 1.52
N SER A 75 -11.00 18.12 0.90
CA SER A 75 -11.14 18.44 -0.54
C SER A 75 -10.97 17.20 -1.42
N ASN A 76 -10.02 16.33 -1.12
CA ASN A 76 -9.82 15.08 -1.86
C ASN A 76 -11.01 14.11 -1.71
N VAL A 77 -11.60 14.03 -0.53
CA VAL A 77 -12.82 13.22 -0.31
C VAL A 77 -13.98 13.79 -1.10
N ASP A 78 -14.18 15.11 -1.11
CA ASP A 78 -15.25 15.76 -1.89
C ASP A 78 -15.10 15.51 -3.40
N ILE A 79 -13.87 15.62 -3.91
CA ILE A 79 -13.57 15.31 -5.31
C ILE A 79 -13.88 13.83 -5.61
N LEU A 80 -13.44 12.92 -4.75
CA LEU A 80 -13.73 11.49 -4.90
C LEU A 80 -15.25 11.25 -4.96
N MET A 81 -16.00 11.80 -4.00
CA MET A 81 -17.44 11.61 -3.91
C MET A 81 -18.17 12.23 -5.08
N SER A 82 -17.70 13.36 -5.62
CA SER A 82 -18.29 13.99 -6.82
C SER A 82 -18.18 13.13 -8.08
N HIS A 83 -17.18 12.23 -8.14
CA HIS A 83 -16.98 11.30 -9.27
C HIS A 83 -17.63 9.93 -9.04
N LEU A 84 -18.16 9.67 -7.85
CA LEU A 84 -18.80 8.39 -7.56
C LEU A 84 -20.17 8.32 -8.28
N PRO A 85 -20.42 7.29 -9.11
CA PRO A 85 -21.72 7.08 -9.71
C PRO A 85 -22.82 6.91 -8.66
N LYS A 86 -24.00 7.47 -8.90
CA LYS A 86 -25.14 7.48 -7.95
C LYS A 86 -25.62 6.09 -7.49
N ASN A 87 -25.33 5.07 -8.28
CA ASN A 87 -25.66 3.67 -7.98
C ASN A 87 -24.54 2.90 -7.30
N MET A 88 -23.44 3.57 -6.92
CA MET A 88 -22.33 2.98 -6.20
C MET A 88 -22.23 3.54 -4.79
N GLU A 89 -21.70 2.73 -3.88
CA GLU A 89 -21.46 3.10 -2.50
C GLU A 89 -19.96 3.02 -2.20
N TYR A 90 -19.47 4.01 -1.46
CA TYR A 90 -18.06 4.07 -1.10
C TYR A 90 -17.77 3.23 0.15
N ARG A 91 -16.61 2.59 0.15
CA ARG A 91 -16.09 1.85 1.29
C ARG A 91 -14.67 2.31 1.63
N VAL A 92 -14.48 2.79 2.84
CA VAL A 92 -13.16 3.25 3.31
C VAL A 92 -12.22 2.06 3.53
N VAL A 93 -11.00 2.15 2.99
CA VAL A 93 -9.98 1.11 3.12
C VAL A 93 -9.11 1.40 4.34
N ALA A 94 -9.37 0.71 5.46
CA ALA A 94 -8.74 0.99 6.76
C ALA A 94 -7.21 0.87 6.76
N LYS A 95 -6.62 -0.05 5.97
CA LYS A 95 -5.16 -0.19 5.91
C LYS A 95 -4.41 1.03 5.39
N SER A 96 -5.10 1.94 4.69
CA SER A 96 -4.52 3.17 4.13
C SER A 96 -4.67 4.36 5.08
N LEU A 97 -5.39 4.21 6.18
CA LEU A 97 -5.68 5.24 7.15
C LEU A 97 -5.20 4.75 8.54
N PRO A 98 -4.10 5.30 9.07
CA PRO A 98 -3.40 4.71 10.22
C PRO A 98 -4.04 4.98 11.59
N SER A 99 -5.22 5.60 11.66
CA SER A 99 -5.94 5.80 12.92
C SER A 99 -7.46 5.74 12.74
N ILE A 100 -8.17 5.43 13.83
CA ILE A 100 -9.64 5.39 13.85
C ILE A 100 -10.20 6.79 13.59
N GLU A 101 -9.61 7.82 14.16
CA GLU A 101 -10.05 9.22 13.99
C GLU A 101 -9.95 9.65 12.53
N LEU A 102 -8.97 9.14 11.80
CA LEU A 102 -8.82 9.42 10.38
C LEU A 102 -9.85 8.66 9.54
N ILE A 103 -10.14 7.40 9.91
CA ILE A 103 -11.22 6.61 9.32
C ILE A 103 -12.56 7.32 9.56
N ASP A 104 -12.83 7.78 10.79
CA ASP A 104 -14.04 8.51 11.14
C ASP A 104 -14.17 9.81 10.34
N PHE A 105 -13.07 10.57 10.23
CA PHE A 105 -13.06 11.81 9.46
C PHE A 105 -13.45 11.58 8.00
N VAL A 106 -12.82 10.60 7.36
CA VAL A 106 -13.12 10.26 5.95
C VAL A 106 -14.51 9.68 5.79
N SER A 107 -14.93 8.78 6.69
CA SER A 107 -16.25 8.14 6.64
C SER A 107 -17.39 9.13 6.81
N ASN A 108 -17.26 10.04 7.79
CA ASN A 108 -18.26 11.10 8.01
C ASN A 108 -18.34 12.05 6.80
N ARG A 109 -17.20 12.41 6.22
CA ARG A 109 -17.17 13.28 5.03
C ARG A 109 -17.75 12.60 3.80
N ALA A 110 -17.52 11.30 3.63
CA ALA A 110 -18.04 10.49 2.54
C ALA A 110 -19.47 9.95 2.80
N GLU A 111 -20.07 10.29 3.95
CA GLU A 111 -21.40 9.83 4.35
C GLU A 111 -21.56 8.30 4.26
N THR A 112 -20.52 7.55 4.70
CA THR A 112 -20.52 6.09 4.67
C THR A 112 -20.21 5.50 6.06
N ASN A 113 -20.84 4.37 6.37
CA ASN A 113 -20.49 3.53 7.51
C ASN A 113 -19.74 2.25 7.10
N ARG A 114 -19.24 2.16 5.88
CA ARG A 114 -18.64 0.96 5.30
C ARG A 114 -17.13 1.06 5.29
N VAL A 115 -16.47 0.09 5.92
CA VAL A 115 -15.00 -0.02 5.96
C VAL A 115 -14.53 -1.37 5.45
N MET A 116 -13.31 -1.41 4.94
CA MET A 116 -12.62 -2.65 4.58
C MET A 116 -11.44 -2.86 5.53
N THR A 117 -11.46 -3.98 6.24
CA THR A 117 -10.44 -4.41 7.19
C THR A 117 -9.64 -5.57 6.63
N PHE A 118 -8.41 -5.81 7.10
CA PHE A 118 -7.49 -6.75 6.47
C PHE A 118 -6.90 -7.78 7.42
N ASN A 119 -7.08 -7.60 8.71
CA ASN A 119 -6.54 -8.47 9.75
C ASN A 119 -7.44 -8.44 11.00
N LEU A 120 -7.10 -9.31 11.95
CA LEU A 120 -7.87 -9.48 13.18
C LEU A 120 -7.81 -8.23 14.07
N GLU A 121 -6.68 -7.53 14.12
CA GLU A 121 -6.49 -6.33 14.93
C GLU A 121 -7.43 -5.22 14.46
N MET A 122 -7.44 -4.91 13.16
CA MET A 122 -8.38 -3.93 12.58
C MET A 122 -9.84 -4.33 12.81
N LEU A 123 -10.16 -5.62 12.66
CA LEU A 123 -11.50 -6.14 12.90
C LEU A 123 -11.94 -5.92 14.35
N ARG A 124 -11.03 -6.09 15.32
CA ARG A 124 -11.28 -5.87 16.75
C ARG A 124 -11.42 -4.40 17.10
N GLU A 125 -10.52 -3.56 16.61
CA GLU A 125 -10.53 -2.12 16.88
C GLU A 125 -11.83 -1.48 16.39
N LEU A 126 -12.27 -1.83 15.18
CA LEU A 126 -13.52 -1.32 14.61
C LEU A 126 -14.77 -2.13 15.05
N GLY A 127 -14.59 -3.23 15.77
CA GLY A 127 -15.68 -4.10 16.22
C GLY A 127 -16.61 -3.47 17.26
N ASN A 128 -16.20 -2.38 17.90
CA ASN A 128 -17.01 -1.62 18.85
C ASN A 128 -17.71 -0.40 18.22
N THR A 129 -17.52 -0.20 16.93
CA THR A 129 -18.11 0.91 16.17
C THR A 129 -19.38 0.47 15.45
N SER A 130 -20.05 1.43 14.79
CA SER A 130 -21.21 1.16 13.92
C SER A 130 -20.84 0.79 12.50
N TYR A 131 -19.57 0.59 12.19
CA TYR A 131 -19.11 0.29 10.84
C TYR A 131 -19.51 -1.10 10.35
N GLU A 132 -19.98 -1.18 9.12
CA GLU A 132 -20.05 -2.43 8.37
C GLU A 132 -18.66 -2.78 7.83
N GLN A 133 -18.12 -3.92 8.28
CA GLN A 133 -16.77 -4.34 7.96
C GLN A 133 -16.76 -5.42 6.88
N LEU A 134 -16.05 -5.17 5.78
CA LEU A 134 -15.70 -6.18 4.78
C LEU A 134 -14.25 -6.61 4.99
N LEU A 135 -14.01 -7.91 5.13
CA LEU A 135 -12.64 -8.42 5.10
C LEU A 135 -12.08 -8.36 3.69
N GLY A 136 -10.99 -7.63 3.50
CA GLY A 136 -10.25 -7.53 2.25
C GLY A 136 -9.18 -8.61 2.07
N LYS A 137 -9.10 -9.57 3.01
CA LYS A 137 -8.33 -10.81 2.91
C LYS A 137 -9.06 -11.94 3.63
N PRO A 138 -9.00 -13.18 3.12
CA PRO A 138 -9.56 -14.34 3.81
C PRO A 138 -8.84 -14.55 5.16
N LEU A 139 -9.61 -14.72 6.22
CA LEU A 139 -9.06 -15.14 7.52
C LEU A 139 -9.15 -16.67 7.69
N PRO A 140 -8.18 -17.29 8.37
CA PRO A 140 -8.32 -18.68 8.78
C PRO A 140 -9.56 -18.88 9.66
N VAL A 141 -10.30 -19.98 9.44
CA VAL A 141 -11.55 -20.24 10.17
C VAL A 141 -11.35 -20.31 11.69
N SER A 142 -10.16 -20.77 12.15
CA SER A 142 -9.82 -20.79 13.58
C SER A 142 -9.74 -19.39 14.18
N VAL A 143 -9.22 -18.43 13.43
CA VAL A 143 -9.14 -17.01 13.83
C VAL A 143 -10.55 -16.40 13.86
N ALA A 144 -11.35 -16.65 12.83
CA ALA A 144 -12.74 -16.22 12.77
C ALA A 144 -13.55 -16.79 13.95
N LYS A 145 -13.40 -18.08 14.25
CA LYS A 145 -14.06 -18.74 15.39
C LYS A 145 -13.66 -18.07 16.71
N ALA A 146 -12.38 -17.88 16.96
CA ALA A 146 -11.90 -17.25 18.19
C ALA A 146 -12.46 -15.82 18.35
N TYR A 147 -12.51 -15.04 17.26
CA TYR A 147 -13.08 -13.72 17.26
C TYR A 147 -14.58 -13.77 17.56
N LEU A 148 -15.35 -14.56 16.79
CA LEU A 148 -16.81 -14.67 16.96
C LEU A 148 -17.18 -15.13 18.35
N THR A 149 -16.48 -16.14 18.91
CA THR A 149 -16.71 -16.60 20.27
C THR A 149 -16.47 -15.50 21.31
N SER A 150 -15.46 -14.65 21.09
CA SER A 150 -15.16 -13.54 22.02
C SER A 150 -16.12 -12.37 21.94
N VAL A 151 -16.96 -12.28 20.91
CA VAL A 151 -17.85 -11.14 20.65
C VAL A 151 -19.34 -11.51 20.65
N LEU A 152 -19.69 -12.81 20.85
CA LEU A 152 -21.08 -13.30 20.84
C LEU A 152 -21.98 -12.60 21.87
N GLU A 153 -21.41 -12.11 22.97
CA GLU A 153 -22.16 -11.39 24.00
C GLU A 153 -22.27 -9.88 23.70
N GLY A 154 -23.02 -9.52 22.68
CA GLY A 154 -23.50 -8.13 22.50
C GLY A 154 -22.96 -7.38 21.27
N LYS A 155 -22.28 -8.03 20.33
CA LYS A 155 -21.80 -7.36 19.11
C LYS A 155 -22.55 -7.83 17.87
N ARG A 156 -22.67 -6.93 16.90
CA ARG A 156 -23.37 -7.17 15.64
C ARG A 156 -22.51 -7.99 14.68
N ILE A 157 -22.61 -9.32 14.78
CA ILE A 157 -21.98 -10.28 13.85
C ILE A 157 -22.46 -10.03 12.41
N ASP A 158 -23.68 -9.56 12.25
CA ASP A 158 -24.32 -9.20 10.99
C ASP A 158 -23.63 -8.02 10.26
N GLN A 159 -22.78 -7.25 10.94
CA GLN A 159 -22.01 -6.16 10.32
C GLN A 159 -20.73 -6.63 9.62
N ILE A 160 -20.35 -7.90 9.80
CA ILE A 160 -19.11 -8.42 9.24
C ILE A 160 -19.39 -9.23 7.99
N GLN A 161 -18.66 -8.93 6.92
CA GLN A 161 -18.69 -9.66 5.66
C GLN A 161 -17.35 -10.40 5.49
N TRP A 162 -17.42 -11.73 5.58
CA TRP A 162 -16.25 -12.61 5.51
C TRP A 162 -15.87 -12.88 4.07
N LEU A 163 -14.59 -12.70 3.71
CA LEU A 163 -14.10 -12.98 2.37
C LEU A 163 -13.81 -14.47 2.20
N ILE A 164 -14.35 -15.05 1.14
CA ILE A 164 -14.22 -16.46 0.76
C ILE A 164 -13.51 -16.54 -0.59
N ASP A 165 -12.35 -17.19 -0.60
CA ASP A 165 -11.45 -17.34 -1.74
C ASP A 165 -11.48 -18.73 -2.40
N SER A 166 -12.14 -19.70 -1.77
CA SER A 166 -12.13 -21.09 -2.23
C SER A 166 -13.34 -21.86 -1.72
N GLN A 167 -13.69 -22.94 -2.42
CA GLN A 167 -14.75 -23.88 -1.99
C GLN A 167 -14.44 -24.50 -0.62
N LYS A 168 -13.16 -24.80 -0.35
CA LYS A 168 -12.72 -25.30 0.95
C LYS A 168 -13.03 -24.28 2.06
N ARG A 169 -12.68 -23.02 1.85
CA ARG A 169 -12.96 -21.94 2.79
C ARG A 169 -14.46 -21.78 3.02
N LEU A 170 -15.25 -21.86 1.96
CA LEU A 170 -16.72 -21.81 2.07
C LEU A 170 -17.26 -22.92 2.97
N ALA A 171 -16.80 -24.15 2.78
CA ALA A 171 -17.22 -25.29 3.60
C ALA A 171 -16.80 -25.13 5.07
N GLU A 172 -15.57 -24.63 5.33
CA GLU A 172 -15.08 -24.35 6.69
C GLU A 172 -15.95 -23.30 7.40
N TYR A 173 -16.32 -22.22 6.71
CA TYR A 173 -17.18 -21.17 7.28
C TYR A 173 -18.64 -21.61 7.43
N ALA A 174 -19.16 -22.46 6.55
CA ALA A 174 -20.48 -23.05 6.71
C ALA A 174 -20.57 -23.94 7.96
N MET A 175 -19.54 -24.76 8.23
CA MET A 175 -19.46 -25.55 9.46
C MET A 175 -19.33 -24.65 10.70
N LEU A 176 -18.55 -23.56 10.61
CA LEU A 176 -18.43 -22.59 11.69
C LEU A 176 -19.78 -21.94 12.00
N ALA A 177 -20.51 -21.47 10.99
CA ALA A 177 -21.83 -20.87 11.12
C ALA A 177 -22.80 -21.82 11.85
N THR A 178 -22.85 -23.07 11.40
CA THR A 178 -23.66 -24.13 12.04
C THR A 178 -23.25 -24.37 13.49
N SER A 179 -21.94 -24.43 13.78
CA SER A 179 -21.44 -24.69 15.13
C SER A 179 -21.73 -23.58 16.14
N LEU A 180 -21.95 -22.35 15.65
CA LEU A 180 -22.25 -21.17 16.45
C LEU A 180 -23.75 -20.82 16.45
N ASP A 181 -24.56 -21.55 15.69
CA ASP A 181 -25.98 -21.21 15.41
C ASP A 181 -26.14 -19.76 14.95
N GLN A 182 -25.28 -19.33 14.02
CA GLN A 182 -25.23 -17.97 13.50
C GLN A 182 -25.29 -17.94 11.98
N VAL A 183 -25.85 -16.84 11.44
CA VAL A 183 -25.78 -16.52 10.02
C VAL A 183 -24.55 -15.63 9.78
N LEU A 184 -23.63 -16.10 8.94
CA LEU A 184 -22.44 -15.34 8.55
C LEU A 184 -22.64 -14.74 7.15
N ARG A 185 -22.46 -13.42 7.01
CA ARG A 185 -22.46 -12.76 5.69
C ARG A 185 -21.13 -13.02 5.02
N ILE A 186 -21.15 -13.44 3.77
CA ILE A 186 -19.93 -13.73 3.01
C ILE A 186 -19.86 -12.91 1.73
N ASN A 187 -18.64 -12.66 1.25
CA ASN A 187 -18.32 -12.18 -0.08
C ASN A 187 -17.41 -13.20 -0.78
N LEU A 188 -17.65 -13.43 -2.04
CA LEU A 188 -16.80 -14.30 -2.86
C LEU A 188 -15.74 -13.46 -3.55
N GLU A 189 -14.50 -13.89 -3.42
CA GLU A 189 -13.39 -13.36 -4.20
C GLU A 189 -13.37 -14.08 -5.55
N ILE A 190 -13.45 -13.31 -6.64
CA ILE A 190 -13.38 -13.84 -8.00
C ILE A 190 -12.10 -13.30 -8.61
N ASP A 191 -11.14 -14.19 -8.80
CA ASP A 191 -9.91 -13.88 -9.54
C ASP A 191 -10.17 -14.15 -11.02
N VAL A 192 -9.99 -13.13 -11.84
CA VAL A 192 -10.22 -13.21 -13.30
C VAL A 192 -8.91 -13.29 -14.10
N GLY A 193 -7.75 -13.43 -13.44
CA GLY A 193 -6.43 -13.62 -14.06
C GLY A 193 -5.68 -12.34 -14.37
#